data_d116855cce0899cd04b6ce9a24616fbb
#
_entry.id   d116855cce0899cd04b6ce9a24616fbb
#
_cell.length_a   1.000
_cell.length_b   1.000
_cell.length_c   1.000
_cell.angle_alpha   90.00
_cell.angle_beta   90.00
_cell.angle_gamma   90.00
#
_symmetry.space_group_name_H-M   'P 1'
#
loop_
_entity.id
_entity.type
_entity.pdbx_description
1 polymer ?
#
loop_
_entity_poly.entity_id
_entity_poly.type
_entity_poly.pdbx_seq_one_letter_code
_entity_poly.pdbx_strand_id
1 'polypeptide(L)'
;MKRLDHILSLIHSDVGIVDVGTDHGILPASLAVKGYTGNLFATDIHASPLNAAKKQAEAVGVAGRIRFLLSNGLDEIDSSEVDSIVIAGLGGDLICSILDRAEWTMDSAYEILLQPMTKAEVLRFWLCNNGYEIQEEHLVQENGRLFRILSVRFSGSNTPMTDGELYLGKPEKVHNKDLFGLLLQQEKKRMEKKLSGLLASEKREE
;
A
#
# COMPACT_ATOMS: atom_id res chain seq x y z
N MET A 1 3.78 -10.99 12.12
CA MET A 1 2.72 -10.24 11.35
C MET A 1 2.89 -10.57 9.88
N LYS A 2 2.14 -11.57 9.39
CA LYS A 2 2.31 -12.11 8.02
C LYS A 2 2.28 -11.05 6.91
N ARG A 3 1.41 -10.01 7.05
CA ARG A 3 1.27 -8.93 6.07
C ARG A 3 2.55 -8.10 5.95
N LEU A 4 3.10 -7.63 7.07
CA LEU A 4 4.34 -6.84 7.07
C LEU A 4 5.55 -7.69 6.66
N ASP A 5 5.63 -8.95 7.10
CA ASP A 5 6.69 -9.87 6.67
C ASP A 5 6.66 -10.07 5.16
N HIS A 6 5.47 -10.13 4.57
CA HIS A 6 5.33 -10.24 3.13
C HIS A 6 5.76 -8.95 2.41
N ILE A 7 5.34 -7.77 2.89
CA ILE A 7 5.83 -6.48 2.34
C ILE A 7 7.36 -6.43 2.41
N LEU A 8 7.94 -6.77 3.56
CA LEU A 8 9.41 -6.82 3.73
C LEU A 8 10.11 -7.76 2.73
N SER A 9 9.46 -8.85 2.33
CA SER A 9 10.02 -9.79 1.35
C SER A 9 9.95 -9.29 -0.11
N LEU A 10 9.17 -8.26 -0.37
CA LEU A 10 9.01 -7.65 -1.70
C LEU A 10 9.93 -6.44 -1.90
N ILE A 11 10.62 -5.98 -0.88
CA ILE A 11 11.50 -4.82 -0.96
C ILE A 11 12.85 -5.24 -1.52
N HIS A 12 13.25 -4.63 -2.64
CA HIS A 12 14.53 -4.89 -3.33
C HIS A 12 15.35 -3.60 -3.52
N SER A 13 15.22 -2.67 -2.58
CA SER A 13 15.87 -1.37 -2.63
C SER A 13 17.32 -1.43 -2.17
N ASP A 14 18.18 -0.66 -2.85
CA ASP A 14 19.58 -0.47 -2.49
C ASP A 14 19.89 0.98 -2.06
N VAL A 15 19.06 1.96 -2.49
CA VAL A 15 19.27 3.40 -2.22
C VAL A 15 18.58 3.82 -0.93
N GLY A 16 17.26 3.67 -0.88
CA GLY A 16 16.49 4.05 0.29
C GLY A 16 15.00 3.74 0.19
N ILE A 17 14.38 3.61 1.35
CA ILE A 17 12.99 3.24 1.50
C ILE A 17 12.27 4.28 2.34
N VAL A 18 11.07 4.68 1.91
CA VAL A 18 10.15 5.46 2.73
C VAL A 18 8.92 4.63 3.09
N ASP A 19 8.61 4.57 4.39
CA ASP A 19 7.39 4.01 4.96
C ASP A 19 6.42 5.14 5.31
N VAL A 20 5.36 5.28 4.52
CA VAL A 20 4.38 6.37 4.63
C VAL A 20 3.21 5.96 5.51
N GLY A 21 2.90 6.77 6.52
CA GLY A 21 1.92 6.42 7.55
C GLY A 21 2.46 5.32 8.46
N THR A 22 3.69 5.51 8.93
CA THR A 22 4.50 4.46 9.58
C THR A 22 3.92 3.90 10.88
N ASP A 23 2.96 4.61 11.50
CA ASP A 23 2.28 4.27 12.77
C ASP A 23 3.30 3.92 13.88
N HIS A 24 3.63 2.66 14.07
CA HIS A 24 4.59 2.20 15.07
C HIS A 24 6.03 1.99 14.55
N GLY A 25 6.34 2.33 13.30
CA GLY A 25 7.69 2.20 12.72
C GLY A 25 8.19 0.76 12.58
N ILE A 26 7.29 -0.22 12.54
CA ILE A 26 7.65 -1.64 12.54
C ILE A 26 8.42 -2.02 11.29
N LEU A 27 8.02 -1.51 10.12
CA LEU A 27 8.64 -1.83 8.84
C LEU A 27 10.08 -1.31 8.78
N PRO A 28 10.37 0.00 8.97
CA PRO A 28 11.73 0.51 8.91
C PRO A 28 12.62 -0.06 10.03
N ALA A 29 12.07 -0.28 11.24
CA ALA A 29 12.82 -0.91 12.31
C ALA A 29 13.21 -2.37 11.99
N SER A 30 12.30 -3.13 11.36
CA SER A 30 12.57 -4.51 10.95
C SER A 30 13.65 -4.57 9.86
N LEU A 31 13.66 -3.64 8.92
CA LEU A 31 14.71 -3.52 7.89
C LEU A 31 16.06 -3.20 8.52
N ALA A 32 16.09 -2.22 9.44
CA ALA A 32 17.33 -1.86 10.15
C ALA A 32 17.90 -3.02 10.96
N VAL A 33 17.06 -3.76 11.69
CA VAL A 33 17.47 -4.96 12.45
C VAL A 33 17.99 -6.06 11.52
N LYS A 34 17.43 -6.22 10.32
CA LYS A 34 17.89 -7.18 9.30
C LYS A 34 19.18 -6.74 8.58
N GLY A 35 19.73 -5.58 8.92
CA GLY A 35 21.00 -5.09 8.37
C GLY A 35 20.87 -4.36 7.04
N TYR A 36 19.67 -3.86 6.70
CA TYR A 36 19.50 -3.00 5.53
C TYR A 36 20.40 -1.75 5.63
N THR A 37 21.15 -1.45 4.59
CA THR A 37 22.20 -0.43 4.59
C THR A 37 21.79 0.90 3.96
N GLY A 38 20.75 0.91 3.12
CA GLY A 38 20.23 2.12 2.48
C GLY A 38 19.55 3.08 3.47
N ASN A 39 19.09 4.20 2.96
CA ASN A 39 18.35 5.18 3.73
C ASN A 39 17.00 4.61 4.20
N LEU A 40 16.60 4.93 5.43
CA LEU A 40 15.31 4.52 5.98
C LEU A 40 14.55 5.76 6.46
N PHE A 41 13.38 5.98 5.87
CA PHE A 41 12.47 7.06 6.24
C PHE A 41 11.17 6.48 6.81
N ALA A 42 10.70 7.09 7.87
CA ALA A 42 9.39 6.83 8.48
C ALA A 42 8.63 8.14 8.50
N THR A 43 7.51 8.23 7.78
CA THR A 43 6.71 9.44 7.72
C THR A 43 5.32 9.25 8.30
N ASP A 44 4.78 10.27 8.96
CA ASP A 44 3.39 10.35 9.38
C ASP A 44 2.96 11.82 9.44
N ILE A 45 1.68 12.09 9.24
CA ILE A 45 1.11 13.44 9.35
C ILE A 45 0.97 13.90 10.82
N HIS A 46 1.01 12.96 11.75
CA HIS A 46 0.84 13.21 13.17
C HIS A 46 2.13 12.90 13.95
N ALA A 47 2.50 13.80 14.85
CA ALA A 47 3.68 13.64 15.71
C ALA A 47 3.56 12.45 16.68
N SER A 48 2.34 12.09 17.12
CA SER A 48 2.14 10.99 18.08
C SER A 48 2.57 9.61 17.56
N PRO A 49 2.14 9.15 16.35
CA PRO A 49 2.65 7.93 15.74
C PRO A 49 4.17 7.96 15.54
N LEU A 50 4.74 9.07 15.04
CA LEU A 50 6.19 9.21 14.87
C LEU A 50 6.97 9.05 16.17
N ASN A 51 6.47 9.62 17.26
CA ASN A 51 7.08 9.46 18.58
C ASN A 51 7.00 8.00 19.07
N ALA A 52 5.89 7.31 18.79
CA ALA A 52 5.74 5.89 19.10
C ALA A 52 6.72 5.05 18.27
N ALA A 53 6.84 5.32 16.95
CA ALA A 53 7.79 4.68 16.06
C ALA A 53 9.24 4.86 16.51
N LYS A 54 9.61 6.09 16.91
CA LYS A 54 10.95 6.40 17.42
C LYS A 54 11.26 5.61 18.71
N LYS A 55 10.34 5.58 19.66
CA LYS A 55 10.50 4.80 20.90
C LYS A 55 10.65 3.31 20.63
N GLN A 56 9.88 2.77 19.68
CA GLN A 56 9.99 1.38 19.25
C GLN A 56 11.38 1.08 18.66
N ALA A 57 11.88 1.97 17.79
CA ALA A 57 13.21 1.83 17.20
C ALA A 57 14.34 1.98 18.23
N GLU A 58 14.18 2.86 19.24
CA GLU A 58 15.08 2.99 20.39
C GLU A 58 15.12 1.70 21.20
N ALA A 59 13.97 1.09 21.48
CA ALA A 59 13.86 -0.15 22.23
C ALA A 59 14.61 -1.34 21.60
N VAL A 60 14.74 -1.34 20.27
CA VAL A 60 15.49 -2.37 19.52
C VAL A 60 16.87 -1.90 19.04
N GLY A 61 17.30 -0.70 19.46
CA GLY A 61 18.66 -0.19 19.22
C GLY A 61 18.94 0.32 17.80
N VAL A 62 17.90 0.63 17.00
CA VAL A 62 18.07 1.03 15.59
C VAL A 62 17.58 2.45 15.26
N ALA A 63 17.20 3.25 16.27
CA ALA A 63 16.63 4.59 16.04
C ALA A 63 17.56 5.51 15.24
N GLY A 64 18.88 5.41 15.42
CA GLY A 64 19.87 6.19 14.68
C GLY A 64 19.99 5.83 13.19
N ARG A 65 19.34 4.75 12.76
CA ARG A 65 19.30 4.29 11.36
C ARG A 65 18.09 4.82 10.59
N ILE A 66 17.09 5.41 11.28
CA ILE A 66 15.80 5.78 10.70
C ILE A 66 15.61 7.28 10.84
N ARG A 67 15.27 7.95 9.75
CA ARG A 67 14.85 9.35 9.74
C ARG A 67 13.34 9.42 9.91
N PHE A 68 12.89 10.02 11.01
CA PHE A 68 11.47 10.21 11.33
C PHE A 68 11.05 11.62 10.90
N LEU A 69 10.13 11.73 9.95
CA LEU A 69 9.70 13.00 9.37
C LEU A 69 8.20 13.22 9.56
N LEU A 70 7.85 14.38 10.08
CA LEU A 70 6.46 14.84 10.09
C LEU A 70 6.13 15.32 8.67
N SER A 71 5.36 14.53 7.94
CA SER A 71 5.11 14.74 6.51
C SER A 71 3.69 14.34 6.15
N ASN A 72 3.06 15.09 5.25
CA ASN A 72 1.80 14.71 4.65
C ASN A 72 2.07 13.79 3.45
N GLY A 73 2.23 12.50 3.74
CA GLY A 73 2.65 11.51 2.74
C GLY A 73 4.14 11.65 2.39
N LEU A 74 4.42 12.04 1.16
CA LEU A 74 5.76 12.13 0.56
C LEU A 74 6.29 13.57 0.45
N ASP A 75 5.57 14.57 0.97
CA ASP A 75 5.86 15.99 0.73
C ASP A 75 7.25 16.42 1.23
N GLU A 76 7.80 15.79 2.28
CA GLU A 76 9.10 16.12 2.88
C GLU A 76 10.22 15.12 2.48
N ILE A 77 9.98 14.29 1.47
CA ILE A 77 10.97 13.31 0.99
C ILE A 77 11.78 13.89 -0.17
N ASP A 78 13.10 13.85 -0.04
CA ASP A 78 13.99 14.05 -1.17
C ASP A 78 14.00 12.80 -2.04
N SER A 79 13.48 12.92 -3.26
CA SER A 79 13.32 11.82 -4.20
C SER A 79 14.66 11.15 -4.56
N SER A 80 15.78 11.86 -4.46
CA SER A 80 17.10 11.32 -4.73
C SER A 80 17.63 10.36 -3.65
N GLU A 81 17.03 10.35 -2.47
CA GLU A 81 17.43 9.52 -1.33
C GLU A 81 16.67 8.20 -1.22
N VAL A 82 15.69 7.95 -2.10
CA VAL A 82 14.83 6.75 -2.07
C VAL A 82 14.65 6.17 -3.47
N ASP A 83 14.45 4.87 -3.56
CA ASP A 83 14.07 4.14 -4.77
C ASP A 83 12.88 3.20 -4.52
N SER A 84 12.48 3.05 -3.24
CA SER A 84 11.33 2.24 -2.86
C SER A 84 10.38 3.00 -1.92
N ILE A 85 9.08 2.95 -2.23
CA ILE A 85 8.02 3.64 -1.51
C ILE A 85 7.04 2.59 -1.00
N VAL A 86 6.79 2.59 0.30
CA VAL A 86 5.78 1.72 0.91
C VAL A 86 4.67 2.58 1.49
N ILE A 87 3.43 2.36 1.04
CA ILE A 87 2.23 3.00 1.59
C ILE A 87 1.27 1.89 2.03
N ALA A 88 1.30 1.54 3.29
CA ALA A 88 0.54 0.41 3.81
C ALA A 88 -0.40 0.81 4.95
N GLY A 89 -1.58 0.19 5.00
CA GLY A 89 -2.53 0.43 6.10
C GLY A 89 -3.46 1.63 5.91
N LEU A 90 -3.41 2.30 4.75
CA LEU A 90 -4.22 3.48 4.43
C LEU A 90 -5.42 3.13 3.54
N GLY A 91 -6.39 4.04 3.43
CA GLY A 91 -7.48 3.92 2.48
C GLY A 91 -7.03 4.21 1.04
N GLY A 92 -7.65 3.54 0.04
CA GLY A 92 -7.30 3.72 -1.37
C GLY A 92 -7.36 5.17 -1.84
N ASP A 93 -8.38 5.93 -1.42
CA ASP A 93 -8.49 7.36 -1.76
C ASP A 93 -7.30 8.18 -1.24
N LEU A 94 -6.85 7.88 -0.02
CA LEU A 94 -5.72 8.61 0.58
C LEU A 94 -4.42 8.24 -0.12
N ILE A 95 -4.24 6.97 -0.49
CA ILE A 95 -3.08 6.54 -1.28
C ILE A 95 -3.04 7.28 -2.63
N CYS A 96 -4.17 7.36 -3.34
CA CYS A 96 -4.27 8.14 -4.58
C CYS A 96 -3.85 9.60 -4.36
N SER A 97 -4.38 10.24 -3.31
CA SER A 97 -4.06 11.64 -2.99
C SER A 97 -2.58 11.86 -2.63
N ILE A 98 -1.92 10.90 -2.02
CA ILE A 98 -0.49 10.97 -1.71
C ILE A 98 0.34 10.88 -3.00
N LEU A 99 0.03 9.93 -3.88
CA LEU A 99 0.73 9.76 -5.16
C LEU A 99 0.49 10.94 -6.11
N ASP A 100 -0.74 11.48 -6.13
CA ASP A 100 -1.12 12.62 -6.98
C ASP A 100 -0.29 13.89 -6.67
N ARG A 101 0.05 14.10 -5.40
CA ARG A 101 0.92 15.23 -4.99
C ARG A 101 2.40 14.97 -5.20
N ALA A 102 2.82 13.72 -5.26
CA ALA A 102 4.21 13.33 -5.41
C ALA A 102 4.55 13.02 -6.88
N GLU A 103 4.47 14.04 -7.75
CA GLU A 103 4.71 13.89 -9.19
C GLU A 103 6.04 13.21 -9.54
N TRP A 104 7.05 13.34 -8.67
CA TRP A 104 8.33 12.67 -8.85
C TRP A 104 8.23 11.13 -8.85
N THR A 105 7.13 10.55 -8.31
CA THR A 105 6.87 9.10 -8.39
C THR A 105 6.48 8.64 -9.80
N MET A 106 6.23 9.58 -10.73
CA MET A 106 5.98 9.33 -12.15
C MET A 106 7.30 9.06 -12.89
N ASP A 107 8.11 8.16 -12.33
CA ASP A 107 9.34 7.64 -12.91
C ASP A 107 9.42 6.13 -12.66
N SER A 108 9.82 5.39 -13.69
CA SER A 108 9.96 3.92 -13.63
C SER A 108 11.10 3.44 -12.71
N ALA A 109 11.95 4.34 -12.26
CA ALA A 109 13.02 4.02 -11.30
C ALA A 109 12.47 3.63 -9.92
N TYR A 110 11.28 4.14 -9.56
CA TYR A 110 10.70 3.86 -8.25
C TYR A 110 9.89 2.57 -8.21
N GLU A 111 10.16 1.75 -7.20
CA GLU A 111 9.29 0.63 -6.81
C GLU A 111 8.30 1.11 -5.75
N ILE A 112 7.00 0.90 -6.01
CA ILE A 112 5.93 1.38 -5.13
C ILE A 112 5.12 0.18 -4.63
N LEU A 113 5.14 -0.06 -3.33
CA LEU A 113 4.37 -1.11 -2.66
C LEU A 113 3.18 -0.50 -1.94
N LEU A 114 1.97 -0.82 -2.39
CA LEU A 114 0.73 -0.26 -1.89
C LEU A 114 -0.11 -1.34 -1.19
N GLN A 115 -0.56 -1.06 0.03
CA GLN A 115 -1.47 -1.95 0.72
C GLN A 115 -2.72 -1.19 1.19
N PRO A 116 -3.77 -1.11 0.35
CA PRO A 116 -5.01 -0.45 0.71
C PRO A 116 -5.81 -1.28 1.73
N MET A 117 -6.31 -0.61 2.78
CA MET A 117 -7.23 -1.21 3.77
C MET A 117 -8.67 -1.23 3.26
N THR A 118 -9.02 -0.25 2.45
CA THR A 118 -10.35 -0.04 1.88
C THR A 118 -10.23 0.50 0.47
N LYS A 119 -11.28 0.39 -0.35
CA LYS A 119 -11.40 1.01 -1.69
C LYS A 119 -10.23 0.67 -2.63
N ALA A 120 -9.82 -0.59 -2.66
CA ALA A 120 -8.79 -1.07 -3.57
C ALA A 120 -9.19 -0.88 -5.05
N GLU A 121 -10.49 -0.94 -5.35
CA GLU A 121 -11.06 -0.67 -6.66
C GLU A 121 -10.82 0.77 -7.12
N VAL A 122 -10.96 1.75 -6.21
CA VAL A 122 -10.68 3.17 -6.50
C VAL A 122 -9.19 3.38 -6.77
N LEU A 123 -8.33 2.76 -5.95
CA LEU A 123 -6.89 2.82 -6.14
C LEU A 123 -6.48 2.24 -7.50
N ARG A 124 -6.96 1.05 -7.88
CA ARG A 124 -6.65 0.46 -9.19
C ARG A 124 -7.14 1.34 -10.35
N PHE A 125 -8.35 1.87 -10.24
CA PHE A 125 -8.89 2.81 -11.24
C PHE A 125 -7.99 4.03 -11.40
N TRP A 126 -7.56 4.63 -10.29
CA TRP A 126 -6.66 5.78 -10.32
C TRP A 126 -5.30 5.41 -10.96
N LEU A 127 -4.67 4.34 -10.51
CA LEU A 127 -3.36 3.89 -11.01
C LEU A 127 -3.39 3.68 -12.53
N CYS A 128 -4.38 2.94 -13.05
CA CYS A 128 -4.43 2.60 -14.46
C CYS A 128 -4.74 3.81 -15.37
N ASN A 129 -5.32 4.89 -14.83
CA ASN A 129 -5.61 6.13 -15.58
C ASN A 129 -4.50 7.19 -15.44
N ASN A 130 -3.56 7.01 -14.50
CA ASN A 130 -2.46 7.96 -14.27
C ASN A 130 -1.08 7.39 -14.64
N GLY A 131 -1.05 6.43 -15.56
CA GLY A 131 0.20 5.90 -16.11
C GLY A 131 0.95 4.93 -15.21
N TYR A 132 0.37 4.46 -14.11
CA TYR A 132 0.97 3.43 -13.26
C TYR A 132 0.53 2.05 -13.69
N GLU A 133 1.46 1.12 -13.71
CA GLU A 133 1.20 -0.29 -13.98
C GLU A 133 1.33 -1.11 -12.69
N ILE A 134 0.28 -1.88 -12.39
CA ILE A 134 0.35 -2.91 -11.35
C ILE A 134 1.13 -4.09 -11.92
N GLN A 135 2.34 -4.30 -11.44
CA GLN A 135 3.22 -5.40 -11.88
C GLN A 135 2.72 -6.74 -11.32
N GLU A 136 2.48 -6.76 -10.02
CA GLU A 136 2.05 -7.94 -9.27
C GLU A 136 1.06 -7.56 -8.18
N GLU A 137 0.18 -8.50 -7.82
CA GLU A 137 -0.68 -8.42 -6.66
C GLU A 137 -0.49 -9.64 -5.77
N HIS A 138 -0.26 -9.39 -4.49
CA HIS A 138 -0.09 -10.44 -3.49
C HIS A 138 -1.27 -10.45 -2.53
N LEU A 139 -1.82 -11.64 -2.29
CA LEU A 139 -2.85 -11.85 -1.29
C LEU A 139 -2.25 -12.46 -0.05
N VAL A 140 -2.51 -11.86 1.10
CA VAL A 140 -2.06 -12.35 2.40
C VAL A 140 -3.24 -12.48 3.33
N GLN A 141 -3.35 -13.63 4.02
CA GLN A 141 -4.36 -13.84 5.04
C GLN A 141 -3.72 -13.72 6.44
N GLU A 142 -4.25 -12.79 7.24
CA GLU A 142 -3.85 -12.57 8.62
C GLU A 142 -5.10 -12.38 9.48
N ASN A 143 -5.20 -13.12 10.59
CA ASN A 143 -6.32 -13.04 11.54
C ASN A 143 -7.70 -13.15 10.86
N GLY A 144 -7.84 -14.04 9.88
CA GLY A 144 -9.08 -14.26 9.13
C GLY A 144 -9.42 -13.20 8.08
N ARG A 145 -8.63 -12.13 7.96
CA ARG A 145 -8.83 -11.07 6.95
C ARG A 145 -7.87 -11.26 5.77
N LEU A 146 -8.35 -10.95 4.57
CA LEU A 146 -7.52 -10.89 3.37
C LEU A 146 -7.03 -9.47 3.16
N PHE A 147 -5.72 -9.36 2.89
CA PHE A 147 -5.05 -8.12 2.52
C PHE A 147 -4.50 -8.24 1.11
N ARG A 148 -4.54 -7.15 0.37
CA ARG A 148 -3.95 -7.03 -0.97
C ARG A 148 -2.72 -6.14 -0.87
N ILE A 149 -1.63 -6.57 -1.48
CA ILE A 149 -0.41 -5.77 -1.64
C ILE A 149 -0.17 -5.67 -3.13
N LEU A 150 -0.07 -4.47 -3.64
CA LEU A 150 0.18 -4.17 -5.04
C LEU A 150 1.62 -3.70 -5.20
N SER A 151 2.39 -4.37 -6.06
CA SER A 151 3.66 -3.86 -6.56
C SER A 151 3.39 -3.05 -7.83
N VAL A 152 3.81 -1.80 -7.83
CA VAL A 152 3.44 -0.81 -8.84
C VAL A 152 4.68 -0.08 -9.34
N ARG A 153 4.71 0.22 -10.65
CA ARG A 153 5.69 1.12 -11.26
C ARG A 153 5.01 2.09 -12.21
N PHE A 154 5.59 3.25 -12.39
CA PHE A 154 5.17 4.16 -13.44
C PHE A 154 5.62 3.63 -14.80
N SER A 155 4.71 3.54 -15.76
CA SER A 155 4.98 3.10 -17.15
C SER A 155 4.74 4.21 -18.17
N GLY A 156 4.10 5.31 -17.76
CA GLY A 156 3.65 6.38 -18.63
C GLY A 156 2.47 5.99 -19.54
N SER A 157 1.94 4.78 -19.40
CA SER A 157 0.88 4.26 -20.25
C SER A 157 -0.35 3.89 -19.43
N ASN A 158 -1.52 4.28 -19.90
CA ASN A 158 -2.77 3.85 -19.29
C ASN A 158 -3.03 2.38 -19.60
N THR A 159 -3.36 1.60 -18.59
CA THR A 159 -3.67 0.16 -18.70
C THR A 159 -5.12 -0.09 -18.28
N PRO A 160 -6.11 0.05 -19.17
CA PRO A 160 -7.51 -0.09 -18.81
C PRO A 160 -7.81 -1.40 -18.10
N MET A 161 -8.70 -1.34 -17.14
CA MET A 161 -9.19 -2.49 -16.37
C MET A 161 -10.71 -2.57 -16.50
N THR A 162 -11.24 -3.78 -16.61
CA THR A 162 -12.69 -4.02 -16.54
C THR A 162 -13.18 -3.81 -15.10
N ASP A 163 -14.48 -3.62 -14.93
CA ASP A 163 -15.08 -3.49 -13.58
C ASP A 163 -14.73 -4.68 -12.69
N GLY A 164 -14.74 -5.90 -13.23
CA GLY A 164 -14.33 -7.09 -12.49
C GLY A 164 -12.87 -7.02 -12.02
N GLU A 165 -11.97 -6.60 -12.89
CA GLU A 165 -10.54 -6.46 -12.57
C GLU A 165 -10.29 -5.32 -11.56
N LEU A 166 -11.08 -4.25 -11.58
CA LEU A 166 -10.96 -3.20 -10.56
C LEU A 166 -11.23 -3.75 -9.15
N TYR A 167 -12.21 -4.63 -8.98
CA TYR A 167 -12.54 -5.23 -7.69
C TYR A 167 -11.62 -6.37 -7.28
N LEU A 168 -11.15 -7.16 -8.23
CA LEU A 168 -10.48 -8.45 -7.97
C LEU A 168 -8.97 -8.42 -8.25
N GLY A 169 -8.50 -7.50 -9.08
CA GLY A 169 -7.19 -7.54 -9.73
C GLY A 169 -7.22 -8.38 -11.01
N LYS A 170 -6.18 -8.28 -11.83
CA LYS A 170 -5.98 -9.12 -13.01
C LYS A 170 -5.54 -10.53 -12.56
N PRO A 171 -6.30 -11.60 -12.90
CA PRO A 171 -6.02 -12.94 -12.40
C PRO A 171 -4.61 -13.46 -12.68
N GLU A 172 -4.03 -13.05 -13.81
CA GLU A 172 -2.67 -13.44 -14.22
C GLU A 172 -1.57 -12.77 -13.37
N LYS A 173 -1.86 -11.61 -12.78
CA LYS A 173 -0.94 -10.86 -11.91
C LYS A 173 -1.10 -11.19 -10.42
N VAL A 174 -2.14 -11.96 -10.04
CA VAL A 174 -2.39 -12.31 -8.63
C VAL A 174 -1.62 -13.56 -8.23
N HIS A 175 -0.76 -13.40 -7.24
CA HIS A 175 -0.10 -14.50 -6.56
C HIS A 175 -1.03 -15.15 -5.52
N ASN A 176 -0.87 -16.45 -5.28
CA ASN A 176 -1.67 -17.26 -4.38
C ASN A 176 -3.12 -17.48 -4.86
N LYS A 177 -3.28 -18.44 -5.79
CA LYS A 177 -4.57 -18.76 -6.41
C LYS A 177 -5.64 -19.24 -5.43
N ASP A 178 -5.25 -19.90 -4.31
CA ASP A 178 -6.19 -20.34 -3.28
C ASP A 178 -6.82 -19.15 -2.55
N LEU A 179 -6.01 -18.16 -2.18
CA LEU A 179 -6.51 -16.92 -1.58
C LEU A 179 -7.32 -16.08 -2.58
N PHE A 180 -7.02 -16.18 -3.87
CA PHE A 180 -7.81 -15.52 -4.91
C PHE A 180 -9.23 -16.11 -4.97
N GLY A 181 -9.39 -17.43 -4.84
CA GLY A 181 -10.71 -18.08 -4.73
C GLY A 181 -11.52 -17.56 -3.52
N LEU A 182 -10.85 -17.39 -2.37
CA LEU A 182 -11.49 -16.79 -1.18
C LEU A 182 -11.87 -15.33 -1.41
N LEU A 183 -11.03 -14.56 -2.08
CA LEU A 183 -11.30 -13.17 -2.44
C LEU A 183 -12.56 -13.06 -3.31
N LEU A 184 -12.68 -13.88 -4.35
CA LEU A 184 -13.84 -13.95 -5.23
C LEU A 184 -15.14 -14.17 -4.42
N GLN A 185 -15.12 -15.13 -3.49
CA GLN A 185 -16.28 -15.43 -2.65
C GLN A 185 -16.65 -14.26 -1.72
N GLN A 186 -15.66 -13.57 -1.14
CA GLN A 186 -15.87 -12.42 -0.27
C GLN A 186 -16.46 -11.24 -1.05
N GLU A 187 -15.91 -10.91 -2.22
CA GLU A 187 -16.41 -9.82 -3.04
C GLU A 187 -17.81 -10.10 -3.58
N LYS A 188 -18.10 -11.35 -4.00
CA LYS A 188 -19.44 -11.75 -4.39
C LYS A 188 -20.44 -11.50 -3.27
N LYS A 189 -20.17 -11.97 -2.05
CA LYS A 189 -21.05 -11.76 -0.88
C LYS A 189 -21.23 -10.26 -0.56
N ARG A 190 -20.14 -9.46 -0.71
CA ARG A 190 -20.20 -8.00 -0.48
C ARG A 190 -21.13 -7.33 -1.48
N MET A 191 -21.04 -7.69 -2.76
CA MET A 191 -21.88 -7.14 -3.82
C MET A 191 -23.35 -7.57 -3.67
N GLU A 192 -23.60 -8.83 -3.36
CA GLU A 192 -24.96 -9.34 -3.10
C GLU A 192 -25.63 -8.60 -1.93
N LYS A 193 -24.88 -8.36 -0.85
CA LYS A 193 -25.37 -7.57 0.30
C LYS A 193 -25.66 -6.12 -0.09
N LYS A 194 -24.78 -5.48 -0.90
CA LYS A 194 -24.99 -4.11 -1.38
C LYS A 194 -26.22 -4.02 -2.25
N LEU A 195 -26.40 -4.94 -3.19
CA LEU A 195 -27.57 -5.01 -4.06
C LEU A 195 -28.87 -5.18 -3.26
N SER A 196 -28.88 -6.11 -2.32
CA SER A 196 -30.06 -6.34 -1.44
C SER A 196 -30.41 -5.09 -0.63
N GLY A 197 -29.40 -4.33 -0.17
CA GLY A 197 -29.61 -3.06 0.54
C GLY A 197 -30.24 -1.99 -0.35
N LEU A 198 -29.78 -1.85 -1.58
CA LEU A 198 -30.32 -0.89 -2.54
C LEU A 198 -31.78 -1.21 -2.90
N LEU A 199 -32.09 -2.47 -3.21
CA LEU A 199 -33.47 -2.91 -3.50
C LEU A 199 -34.43 -2.73 -2.31
N ALA A 200 -33.91 -2.82 -1.08
CA ALA A 200 -34.72 -2.57 0.11
C ALA A 200 -34.94 -1.07 0.40
N SER A 201 -34.04 -0.18 -0.06
CA SER A 201 -34.22 1.28 0.06
C SER A 201 -35.23 1.80 -0.97
N GLU A 202 -35.15 1.36 -2.23
CA GLU A 202 -36.12 1.74 -3.26
C GLU A 202 -37.56 1.41 -2.86
N LYS A 203 -37.80 0.21 -2.26
CA LYS A 203 -39.13 -0.19 -1.77
C LYS A 203 -39.64 0.62 -0.57
N ARG A 204 -38.86 1.48 0.03
CA ARG A 204 -39.29 2.35 1.15
C ARG A 204 -39.63 3.77 0.69
N GLU A 205 -39.25 4.12 -0.53
CA GLU A 205 -39.54 5.41 -1.14
C GLU A 205 -40.82 5.39 -2.03
N GLU A 206 -41.39 4.18 -2.29
CA GLU A 206 -42.71 3.96 -2.88
C GLU A 206 -43.77 3.83 -1.75
#